data_3ce39e965db4c6caeaf5f2c3b13182a1
#
_entry.id   3ce39e965db4c6caeaf5f2c3b13182a1
#
_cell.length_a   1.000
_cell.length_b   1.000
_cell.length_c   1.000
_cell.angle_alpha   90.00
_cell.angle_beta   90.00
_cell.angle_gamma   90.00
#
_symmetry.space_group_name_H-M   'P 1'
#
loop_
_entity.id
_entity.type
_entity.pdbx_description
1 polymer ?
#
loop_
_entity_poly.entity_id
_entity_poly.type
_entity_poly.pdbx_seq_one_letter_code
_entity_poly.pdbx_strand_id
1 'polypeptide(L)'
;MCCVRTILSLLLFCSTALLAQRGRGGGEAPAPPPGPPKNLKILPADTNIQQVMGAFRTALGVQCTYCHVAGDFASDDNAKKATARNMLRVTADINAGFPDGQRHVTCYTCHRGEAVPKMEAPAPGAAKPPARPPAE
;
A
#
# COMPACT_ATOMS: atom_id res chain seq x y z
N MET A 1 -17.45 31.53 -61.32
CA MET A 1 -18.20 30.35 -60.87
C MET A 1 -17.28 29.14 -60.74
N CYS A 2 -16.10 29.30 -60.10
CA CYS A 2 -15.08 28.26 -60.08
C CYS A 2 -14.50 27.91 -58.67
N CYS A 3 -14.98 28.56 -57.59
CA CYS A 3 -14.43 28.39 -56.22
C CYS A 3 -15.29 27.54 -55.28
N VAL A 4 -16.52 27.14 -55.66
CA VAL A 4 -17.45 26.42 -54.75
C VAL A 4 -17.32 24.91 -54.82
N ARG A 5 -16.72 24.39 -55.91
CA ARG A 5 -16.60 22.91 -56.11
C ARG A 5 -15.43 22.25 -55.34
N THR A 6 -14.44 23.03 -54.93
CA THR A 6 -13.21 22.47 -54.29
C THR A 6 -13.38 22.30 -52.79
N ILE A 7 -14.30 23.01 -52.13
CA ILE A 7 -14.51 22.94 -50.68
C ILE A 7 -15.36 21.72 -50.29
N LEU A 8 -16.24 21.23 -51.18
CA LEU A 8 -17.16 20.14 -50.88
C LEU A 8 -16.45 18.77 -50.91
N SER A 9 -15.32 18.63 -51.63
CA SER A 9 -14.53 17.40 -51.66
C SER A 9 -13.61 17.17 -50.49
N LEU A 10 -13.25 18.22 -49.71
CA LEU A 10 -12.37 18.06 -48.54
C LEU A 10 -13.10 17.65 -47.26
N LEU A 11 -14.42 17.78 -47.21
CA LEU A 11 -15.21 17.45 -46.02
C LEU A 11 -15.66 15.99 -45.95
N LEU A 12 -15.52 15.21 -47.03
CA LEU A 12 -15.91 13.80 -47.04
C LEU A 12 -14.79 12.81 -46.62
N PHE A 13 -13.53 13.28 -46.49
CA PHE A 13 -12.43 12.43 -46.13
C PHE A 13 -12.09 12.42 -44.62
N CYS A 14 -12.73 13.27 -43.83
CA CYS A 14 -12.42 13.38 -42.39
C CYS A 14 -13.30 12.49 -41.48
N SER A 15 -14.27 11.76 -42.03
CA SER A 15 -15.25 11.01 -41.21
C SER A 15 -14.95 9.52 -41.00
N THR A 16 -13.89 8.97 -41.57
CA THR A 16 -13.60 7.54 -41.45
C THR A 16 -12.42 7.18 -40.54
N ALA A 17 -11.73 8.16 -39.94
CA ALA A 17 -10.57 7.90 -39.09
C ALA A 17 -10.88 7.75 -37.58
N LEU A 18 -12.14 7.85 -37.16
CA LEU A 18 -12.52 7.88 -35.73
C LEU A 18 -13.07 6.54 -35.19
N LEU A 19 -13.04 5.46 -35.96
CA LEU A 19 -13.59 4.15 -35.57
C LEU A 19 -12.53 3.05 -35.31
N ALA A 20 -11.24 3.35 -35.37
CA ALA A 20 -10.19 2.35 -35.26
C ALA A 20 -9.47 2.28 -33.88
N GLN A 21 -9.94 3.01 -32.86
CA GLN A 21 -9.36 2.94 -31.50
C GLN A 21 -10.30 2.29 -30.48
N ARG A 22 -11.25 1.48 -30.91
CA ARG A 22 -12.00 0.60 -30.02
C ARG A 22 -11.35 -0.78 -30.00
N GLY A 23 -10.59 -1.05 -28.98
CA GLY A 23 -10.29 -2.41 -28.61
C GLY A 23 -8.81 -2.77 -28.57
N ARG A 24 -8.21 -2.53 -27.46
CA ARG A 24 -7.25 -3.42 -26.82
C ARG A 24 -7.14 -3.02 -25.34
N GLY A 25 -8.27 -2.98 -24.65
CA GLY A 25 -8.28 -3.32 -23.26
C GLY A 25 -8.10 -4.84 -23.19
N GLY A 26 -6.86 -5.30 -23.21
CA GLY A 26 -6.54 -6.65 -22.78
C GLY A 26 -7.04 -6.74 -21.35
N GLY A 27 -8.23 -7.31 -21.16
CA GLY A 27 -8.71 -7.71 -19.85
C GLY A 27 -7.73 -8.78 -19.36
N GLU A 28 -6.70 -8.34 -18.64
CA GLU A 28 -5.89 -9.20 -17.81
C GLU A 28 -6.87 -9.91 -16.87
N ALA A 29 -6.97 -11.23 -17.01
CA ALA A 29 -7.81 -12.04 -16.14
C ALA A 29 -7.46 -11.66 -14.71
N PRO A 30 -8.45 -11.45 -13.81
CA PRO A 30 -8.17 -11.17 -12.42
C PRO A 30 -7.15 -12.17 -11.90
N ALA A 31 -6.04 -11.67 -11.35
CA ALA A 31 -5.04 -12.55 -10.74
C ALA A 31 -5.74 -13.52 -9.79
N PRO A 32 -5.42 -14.81 -9.81
CA PRO A 32 -6.03 -15.76 -8.90
C PRO A 32 -5.88 -15.25 -7.45
N PRO A 33 -6.85 -15.48 -6.58
CA PRO A 33 -6.76 -15.04 -5.20
C PRO A 33 -5.44 -15.56 -4.60
N PRO A 34 -4.72 -14.75 -3.84
CA PRO A 34 -3.47 -15.18 -3.23
C PRO A 34 -3.75 -16.43 -2.39
N GLY A 35 -2.92 -17.45 -2.57
CA GLY A 35 -3.00 -18.67 -1.76
C GLY A 35 -2.86 -18.38 -0.26
N PRO A 36 -3.10 -19.36 0.60
CA PRO A 36 -3.01 -19.17 2.04
C PRO A 36 -1.64 -18.61 2.43
N PRO A 37 -1.59 -17.72 3.43
CA PRO A 37 -0.34 -17.13 3.86
C PRO A 37 0.63 -18.19 4.36
N LYS A 38 1.92 -18.03 4.04
CA LYS A 38 2.97 -18.96 4.43
C LYS A 38 3.88 -18.34 5.47
N ASN A 39 4.49 -19.19 6.33
CA ASN A 39 5.48 -18.79 7.33
C ASN A 39 4.95 -17.77 8.37
N LEU A 40 3.66 -17.90 8.75
CA LEU A 40 3.09 -17.12 9.87
C LEU A 40 3.59 -17.73 11.19
N LYS A 41 4.46 -16.99 11.93
CA LYS A 41 5.01 -17.45 13.22
C LYS A 41 4.32 -16.79 14.42
N ILE A 42 3.65 -15.66 14.21
CA ILE A 42 3.03 -14.86 15.27
C ILE A 42 1.54 -14.60 14.98
N LEU A 43 1.23 -14.36 13.73
CA LEU A 43 -0.15 -14.11 13.31
C LEU A 43 -0.91 -15.44 13.20
N PRO A 44 -2.20 -15.49 13.61
CA PRO A 44 -3.07 -16.65 13.39
C PRO A 44 -3.17 -17.02 11.91
N ALA A 45 -3.43 -18.30 11.64
CA ALA A 45 -3.49 -18.81 10.26
C ALA A 45 -4.66 -18.24 9.44
N ASP A 46 -5.74 -17.85 10.10
CA ASP A 46 -6.93 -17.22 9.54
C ASP A 46 -6.83 -15.70 9.39
N THR A 47 -5.67 -15.13 9.69
CA THR A 47 -5.43 -13.68 9.59
C THR A 47 -5.67 -13.18 8.18
N ASN A 48 -6.46 -12.11 8.04
CA ASN A 48 -6.53 -11.34 6.80
C ASN A 48 -5.19 -10.63 6.56
N ILE A 49 -4.27 -11.33 5.88
CA ILE A 49 -2.89 -10.88 5.71
C ILE A 49 -2.79 -9.56 4.94
N GLN A 50 -3.68 -9.33 3.98
CA GLN A 50 -3.68 -8.08 3.18
C GLN A 50 -3.98 -6.87 4.07
N GLN A 51 -4.98 -7.01 4.94
CA GLN A 51 -5.35 -5.95 5.89
C GLN A 51 -4.21 -5.66 6.87
N VAL A 52 -3.59 -6.70 7.43
CA VAL A 52 -2.49 -6.55 8.40
C VAL A 52 -1.27 -5.92 7.74
N MET A 53 -0.87 -6.37 6.55
CA MET A 53 0.26 -5.79 5.81
C MET A 53 -0.02 -4.35 5.37
N GLY A 54 -1.26 -4.04 5.00
CA GLY A 54 -1.71 -2.66 4.74
C GLY A 54 -1.55 -1.77 5.98
N ALA A 55 -1.99 -2.25 7.14
CA ALA A 55 -1.83 -1.53 8.41
C ALA A 55 -0.35 -1.29 8.77
N PHE A 56 0.54 -2.26 8.53
CA PHE A 56 1.98 -2.08 8.75
C PHE A 56 2.57 -1.02 7.83
N ARG A 57 2.24 -1.07 6.53
CA ARG A 57 2.71 -0.06 5.58
C ARG A 57 2.31 1.35 6.02
N THR A 58 1.07 1.53 6.40
CA THR A 58 0.55 2.83 6.87
C THR A 58 1.22 3.26 8.17
N ALA A 59 1.35 2.33 9.12
CA ALA A 59 1.90 2.66 10.45
C ALA A 59 3.39 3.01 10.40
N LEU A 60 4.17 2.37 9.51
CA LEU A 60 5.62 2.57 9.41
C LEU A 60 6.03 3.48 8.23
N GLY A 61 5.13 3.76 7.29
CA GLY A 61 5.44 4.56 6.11
C GLY A 61 6.42 3.88 5.15
N VAL A 62 6.39 2.54 5.05
CA VAL A 62 7.35 1.75 4.26
C VAL A 62 6.66 0.94 3.16
N GLN A 63 7.43 0.47 2.19
CA GLN A 63 6.98 -0.45 1.15
C GLN A 63 7.18 -1.91 1.57
N CYS A 64 6.56 -2.84 0.83
CA CYS A 64 6.60 -4.28 1.13
C CYS A 64 8.03 -4.83 1.24
N THR A 65 8.91 -4.40 0.36
CA THR A 65 10.31 -4.84 0.28
C THR A 65 11.19 -4.32 1.43
N TYR A 66 10.69 -3.43 2.26
CA TYR A 66 11.38 -3.04 3.49
C TYR A 66 11.57 -4.22 4.45
N CYS A 67 10.54 -5.11 4.53
CA CYS A 67 10.56 -6.29 5.40
C CYS A 67 10.59 -7.62 4.64
N HIS A 68 10.22 -7.64 3.37
CA HIS A 68 10.12 -8.86 2.58
C HIS A 68 11.14 -8.91 1.45
N VAL A 69 11.58 -10.11 1.11
CA VAL A 69 12.33 -10.35 -0.12
C VAL A 69 11.38 -10.23 -1.31
N ALA A 70 11.78 -9.45 -2.32
CA ALA A 70 10.99 -9.29 -3.54
C ALA A 70 10.79 -10.65 -4.24
N GLY A 71 9.55 -11.00 -4.55
CA GLY A 71 9.20 -12.28 -5.16
C GLY A 71 9.06 -13.45 -4.18
N ASP A 72 9.59 -13.34 -2.93
CA ASP A 72 9.43 -14.35 -1.89
C ASP A 72 9.07 -13.72 -0.53
N PHE A 73 7.81 -13.39 -0.37
CA PHE A 73 7.30 -12.81 0.87
C PHE A 73 7.31 -13.78 2.06
N ALA A 74 7.50 -15.08 1.82
CA ALA A 74 7.60 -16.09 2.87
C ALA A 74 9.02 -16.19 3.46
N SER A 75 10.06 -15.84 2.70
CA SER A 75 11.46 -15.89 3.16
C SER A 75 11.69 -15.10 4.45
N ASP A 76 12.59 -15.59 5.29
CA ASP A 76 13.08 -14.93 6.50
C ASP A 76 14.46 -14.25 6.30
N ASP A 77 14.98 -14.19 5.08
CA ASP A 77 16.31 -13.64 4.80
C ASP A 77 16.42 -12.12 5.08
N ASN A 78 15.29 -11.42 5.10
CA ASN A 78 15.28 -10.02 5.50
C ASN A 78 15.12 -9.89 7.03
N ALA A 79 16.17 -9.43 7.70
CA ALA A 79 16.21 -9.27 9.17
C ALA A 79 15.11 -8.37 9.73
N LYS A 80 14.57 -7.42 8.93
CA LYS A 80 13.44 -6.56 9.34
C LYS A 80 12.18 -7.35 9.64
N LYS A 81 12.00 -8.52 9.03
CA LYS A 81 10.88 -9.42 9.29
C LYS A 81 10.92 -10.00 10.72
N ALA A 82 12.10 -10.33 11.21
CA ALA A 82 12.28 -10.76 12.61
C ALA A 82 11.96 -9.60 13.57
N THR A 83 12.45 -8.40 13.26
CA THR A 83 12.13 -7.18 14.04
C THR A 83 10.61 -6.92 14.09
N ALA A 84 9.91 -7.03 12.94
CA ALA A 84 8.46 -6.85 12.88
C ALA A 84 7.71 -7.88 13.74
N ARG A 85 8.15 -9.14 13.74
CA ARG A 85 7.58 -10.18 14.61
C ARG A 85 7.76 -9.86 16.09
N ASN A 86 8.93 -9.34 16.47
CA ASN A 86 9.16 -8.89 17.84
C ASN A 86 8.25 -7.73 18.22
N MET A 87 8.07 -6.74 17.33
CA MET A 87 7.17 -5.61 17.57
C MET A 87 5.70 -6.04 17.71
N LEU A 88 5.27 -7.10 17.01
CA LEU A 88 3.94 -7.69 17.22
C LEU A 88 3.76 -8.21 18.64
N ARG A 89 4.78 -8.90 19.21
CA ARG A 89 4.73 -9.35 20.60
C ARG A 89 4.68 -8.18 21.58
N VAL A 90 5.59 -7.22 21.41
CA VAL A 90 5.63 -6.01 22.25
C VAL A 90 4.26 -5.30 22.26
N THR A 91 3.64 -5.13 21.10
CA THR A 91 2.32 -4.49 21.01
C THR A 91 1.24 -5.33 21.68
N ALA A 92 1.29 -6.65 21.56
CA ALA A 92 0.36 -7.57 22.22
C ALA A 92 0.53 -7.51 23.76
N ASP A 93 1.75 -7.53 24.25
CA ASP A 93 2.07 -7.49 25.68
C ASP A 93 1.60 -6.17 26.32
N ILE A 94 1.80 -5.04 25.63
CA ILE A 94 1.29 -3.74 26.09
C ILE A 94 -0.24 -3.78 26.20
N ASN A 95 -0.93 -4.28 25.18
CA ASN A 95 -2.39 -4.36 25.19
C ASN A 95 -2.93 -5.31 26.25
N ALA A 96 -2.23 -6.42 26.52
CA ALA A 96 -2.58 -7.38 27.57
C ALA A 96 -2.51 -6.77 28.98
N GLY A 97 -1.74 -5.69 29.16
CA GLY A 97 -1.64 -4.96 30.43
C GLY A 97 -2.88 -4.10 30.76
N PHE A 98 -3.82 -3.91 29.82
CA PHE A 98 -5.04 -3.15 30.10
C PHE A 98 -6.15 -4.07 30.63
N PRO A 99 -6.81 -3.69 31.75
CA PRO A 99 -7.75 -4.57 32.43
C PRO A 99 -9.09 -4.75 31.69
N ASP A 100 -9.39 -3.91 30.72
CA ASP A 100 -10.64 -3.92 29.97
C ASP A 100 -10.63 -4.87 28.75
N GLY A 101 -9.49 -5.51 28.48
CA GLY A 101 -9.31 -6.41 27.33
C GLY A 101 -9.40 -5.72 25.97
N GLN A 102 -9.40 -4.39 25.92
CA GLN A 102 -9.48 -3.64 24.67
C GLN A 102 -8.08 -3.35 24.09
N ARG A 103 -8.04 -3.05 22.80
CA ARG A 103 -6.81 -2.66 22.11
C ARG A 103 -6.62 -1.14 22.19
N HIS A 104 -5.69 -0.70 23.03
CA HIS A 104 -5.35 0.70 23.23
C HIS A 104 -4.16 1.16 22.37
N VAL A 105 -3.26 0.23 22.04
CA VAL A 105 -2.01 0.54 21.34
C VAL A 105 -1.94 -0.23 20.03
N THR A 106 -1.54 0.47 18.97
CA THR A 106 -1.26 -0.09 17.65
C THR A 106 0.16 0.26 17.21
N CYS A 107 0.64 -0.31 16.12
CA CYS A 107 1.92 0.07 15.52
C CYS A 107 1.97 1.59 15.25
N TYR A 108 0.85 2.17 14.77
CA TYR A 108 0.77 3.60 14.46
C TYR A 108 0.89 4.50 15.71
N THR A 109 0.50 4.01 16.90
CA THR A 109 0.60 4.78 18.14
C THR A 109 2.02 5.28 18.40
N CYS A 110 3.02 4.44 18.11
CA CYS A 110 4.44 4.77 18.29
C CYS A 110 5.09 5.25 16.98
N HIS A 111 4.82 4.59 15.85
CA HIS A 111 5.53 4.82 14.59
C HIS A 111 5.04 6.04 13.81
N ARG A 112 3.74 6.34 13.82
CA ARG A 112 3.15 7.53 13.19
C ARG A 112 3.55 7.75 11.73
N GLY A 113 3.71 6.67 10.96
CA GLY A 113 4.11 6.70 9.56
C GLY A 113 5.63 6.73 9.35
N GLU A 114 6.43 6.42 10.35
CA GLU A 114 7.89 6.33 10.27
C GLU A 114 8.39 4.96 10.74
N ALA A 115 9.37 4.39 10.03
CA ALA A 115 9.92 3.07 10.38
C ALA A 115 10.61 3.05 11.76
N VAL A 116 11.14 4.20 12.18
CA VAL A 116 11.74 4.39 13.51
C VAL A 116 10.89 5.41 14.27
N PRO A 117 10.34 5.04 15.43
CA PRO A 117 9.61 5.98 16.27
C PRO A 117 10.49 7.16 16.70
N LYS A 118 9.88 8.32 16.89
CA LYS A 118 10.56 9.46 17.50
C LYS A 118 10.88 9.16 18.95
N MET A 119 12.14 9.26 19.34
CA MET A 119 12.59 9.00 20.71
C MET A 119 12.49 10.25 21.59
N GLU A 120 12.41 11.43 20.99
CA GLU A 120 12.36 12.71 21.69
C GLU A 120 11.16 13.52 21.26
N ALA A 121 10.63 14.31 22.17
CA ALA A 121 9.62 15.29 21.85
C ALA A 121 10.22 16.39 20.96
N PRO A 122 9.46 16.98 20.03
CA PRO A 122 9.91 18.16 19.30
C PRO A 122 10.19 19.30 20.29
N ALA A 123 11.22 20.10 20.00
CA ALA A 123 11.55 21.26 20.81
C ALA A 123 10.31 22.19 20.95
N PRO A 124 10.14 22.86 22.11
CA PRO A 124 9.07 23.83 22.30
C PRO A 124 9.06 24.87 21.16
N GLY A 125 7.90 25.04 20.50
CA GLY A 125 7.77 25.97 19.37
C GLY A 125 8.14 25.41 18.00
N ALA A 126 8.61 24.18 17.88
CA ALA A 126 8.80 23.53 16.59
C ALA A 126 7.44 23.33 15.88
N ALA A 127 7.32 23.82 14.65
CA ALA A 127 6.13 23.65 13.86
C ALA A 127 5.84 22.14 13.63
N LYS A 128 4.57 21.74 13.78
CA LYS A 128 4.14 20.39 13.45
C LYS A 128 4.47 20.13 11.97
N PRO A 129 5.19 19.04 11.64
CA PRO A 129 5.45 18.67 10.25
C PRO A 129 4.14 18.60 9.45
N PRO A 130 4.12 19.02 8.19
CA PRO A 130 2.96 18.84 7.35
C PRO A 130 2.57 17.35 7.29
N ALA A 131 1.27 17.09 7.26
CA ALA A 131 0.78 15.72 7.09
C ALA A 131 1.35 15.16 5.78
N ARG A 132 1.91 13.94 5.86
CA ARG A 132 2.41 13.23 4.66
C ARG A 132 1.21 12.97 3.74
N PRO A 133 1.32 13.26 2.43
CA PRO A 133 0.29 12.88 1.48
C PRO A 133 0.05 11.35 1.52
N PRO A 134 -1.17 10.89 1.24
CA PRO A 134 -1.46 9.47 1.15
C PRO A 134 -0.50 8.82 0.16
N ALA A 135 0.00 7.63 0.48
CA ALA A 135 0.82 6.83 -0.42
C ALA A 135 -0.07 6.37 -1.59
N GLU A 136 0.25 6.81 -2.82
CA GLU A 136 -0.32 6.30 -4.08
C GLU A 136 0.09 4.85 -4.33
#